data_45565b6f96ac7cac8536e75a6e0b3902
#
_entry.id   45565b6f96ac7cac8536e75a6e0b3902
#
_cell.length_a   1.000
_cell.length_b   1.000
_cell.length_c   1.000
_cell.angle_alpha   90.00
_cell.angle_beta   90.00
_cell.angle_gamma   90.00
#
_symmetry.space_group_name_H-M   'P 1'
#
loop_
_entity.id
_entity.type
_entity.pdbx_description
1 polymer ?
#
loop_
_entity_poly.entity_id
_entity_poly.type
_entity_poly.pdbx_seq_one_letter_code
_entity_poly.pdbx_strand_id
1 'polypeptide(L)'
;MAEMSVTATGSRFARNRVFWVLGLALVSLAIIGAGPFLFDTYTVNILVRSFLYAATALTVDILWGYTGILTFGQSAFFGIGAYAAALTFTHFGFSTEMALLALVAGVAVSAAVAAIVGWISFWHGASSLYVAIVTLALPIIVVQLLYTGGTFTGSSSGLVGFEAFDLSVEAWFWITGSALVVLTVGGWFLVNSDFGRVLVALRENESRCTYLGINAPRLKILLMVVAAVIAALAGYGYASYTVVVAPEIASFVFGTELVIWVALGGRGTLIGPVLGTIAIDFISAYLSGNLPYVWKLIVGIIFVVVIVALPEGFLPVITRAGRWLSGCFRHAPKIAQSGSVALSLAEPPSTVGEGAGQPAVSVKSLGKRYGSSTILEGVDFIARGSEILSIVGPNGAGKTTLMRCLSSGTERSAGTVSVYGADIGRLSPYSITALGVGRSFQTTSLFDTLTVAECLRLARFRLQRPAFWRRDQRLVLPPAAMRVVVATALDTQLTTEARHLSHGQKRALELAMVLALEPQVLFLDEPTAGLTKQERTLIGSILVDLTRREALCVLLIEHDLEFVREISTRILVLHQGKVLLDGSVQEVVESEIVRSIYAGHVKPETGETRL
;
A
#
# COMPACT_ATOMS: atom_id res chain seq x y z
N MET A 1 23.59 -28.23 -10.93
CA MET A 1 24.00 -27.11 -11.77
C MET A 1 23.26 -27.23 -13.09
N ALA A 2 22.13 -26.56 -13.22
CA ALA A 2 21.46 -26.38 -14.50
C ALA A 2 20.85 -24.99 -14.43
N GLU A 3 21.50 -24.05 -15.12
CA GLU A 3 20.87 -22.78 -15.50
C GLU A 3 19.71 -23.11 -16.43
N MET A 4 18.50 -23.13 -15.91
CA MET A 4 17.31 -23.07 -16.76
C MET A 4 17.21 -21.67 -17.33
N SER A 5 17.93 -21.38 -18.38
CA SER A 5 17.80 -20.18 -19.17
C SER A 5 16.50 -20.25 -19.98
N VAL A 6 15.43 -19.71 -19.43
CA VAL A 6 14.22 -19.42 -20.20
C VAL A 6 14.40 -18.06 -20.86
N THR A 7 14.68 -18.10 -22.17
CA THR A 7 15.15 -17.00 -22.99
C THR A 7 14.09 -15.94 -23.34
N ALA A 8 14.50 -14.70 -23.26
CA ALA A 8 14.36 -13.55 -24.20
C ALA A 8 13.01 -13.10 -24.80
N THR A 9 11.85 -13.68 -24.53
CA THR A 9 10.58 -13.19 -25.10
C THR A 9 9.94 -12.07 -24.26
N GLY A 10 10.20 -12.00 -22.97
CA GLY A 10 9.65 -10.99 -22.06
C GLY A 10 10.15 -9.55 -22.29
N SER A 11 11.38 -9.40 -22.80
CA SER A 11 11.98 -8.07 -23.04
C SER A 11 11.32 -7.30 -24.20
N ARG A 12 10.80 -7.98 -25.19
CA ARG A 12 10.12 -7.37 -26.35
C ARG A 12 8.74 -6.78 -25.97
N PHE A 13 7.96 -7.46 -25.14
CA PHE A 13 6.63 -6.99 -24.73
C PHE A 13 6.70 -5.79 -23.76
N ALA A 14 7.61 -5.79 -22.79
CA ALA A 14 7.85 -4.66 -21.91
C ALA A 14 8.35 -3.44 -22.72
N ARG A 15 9.26 -3.64 -23.66
CA ARG A 15 9.77 -2.62 -24.56
C ARG A 15 8.66 -2.06 -25.46
N ASN A 16 7.75 -2.88 -25.96
CA ASN A 16 6.62 -2.41 -26.75
C ASN A 16 5.67 -1.52 -25.95
N ARG A 17 5.37 -1.84 -24.67
CA ARG A 17 4.52 -0.96 -23.82
C ARG A 17 5.16 0.41 -23.59
N VAL A 18 6.45 0.46 -23.29
CA VAL A 18 7.19 1.73 -23.14
C VAL A 18 7.15 2.52 -24.45
N PHE A 19 7.32 1.84 -25.58
CA PHE A 19 7.27 2.49 -26.91
C PHE A 19 5.90 3.10 -27.21
N TRP A 20 4.80 2.39 -26.84
CA TRP A 20 3.44 2.91 -27.00
C TRP A 20 3.16 4.13 -26.10
N VAL A 21 3.64 4.10 -24.85
CA VAL A 21 3.47 5.25 -23.94
C VAL A 21 4.27 6.45 -24.39
N LEU A 22 5.51 6.25 -24.82
CA LEU A 22 6.32 7.34 -25.38
C LEU A 22 5.73 7.87 -26.70
N GLY A 23 5.19 6.98 -27.55
CA GLY A 23 4.46 7.36 -28.75
C GLY A 23 3.22 8.20 -28.44
N LEU A 24 2.43 7.78 -27.44
CA LEU A 24 1.26 8.54 -26.98
C LEU A 24 1.68 9.91 -26.40
N ALA A 25 2.76 9.93 -25.63
CA ALA A 25 3.30 11.19 -25.09
C ALA A 25 3.75 12.15 -26.19
N LEU A 26 4.42 11.65 -27.23
CA LEU A 26 4.80 12.45 -28.41
C LEU A 26 3.58 12.99 -29.16
N VAL A 27 2.55 12.17 -29.36
CA VAL A 27 1.29 12.60 -29.96
C VAL A 27 0.61 13.66 -29.09
N SER A 28 0.58 13.48 -27.77
CA SER A 28 0.02 14.48 -26.85
C SER A 28 0.80 15.80 -26.90
N LEU A 29 2.13 15.74 -26.93
CA LEU A 29 2.96 16.94 -27.08
C LEU A 29 2.76 17.62 -28.45
N ALA A 30 2.56 16.86 -29.53
CA ALA A 30 2.24 17.41 -30.85
C ALA A 30 0.87 18.11 -30.84
N ILE A 31 -0.13 17.53 -30.19
CA ILE A 31 -1.47 18.16 -30.02
C ILE A 31 -1.35 19.46 -29.20
N ILE A 32 -0.56 19.44 -28.12
CA ILE A 32 -0.28 20.63 -27.30
C ILE A 32 0.45 21.68 -28.15
N GLY A 33 1.44 21.29 -28.95
CA GLY A 33 2.16 22.22 -29.84
C GLY A 33 1.25 22.88 -30.86
N ALA A 34 0.31 22.14 -31.44
CA ALA A 34 -0.65 22.61 -32.42
C ALA A 34 -1.87 23.33 -31.80
N GLY A 35 -2.17 23.10 -30.51
CA GLY A 35 -3.39 23.57 -29.86
C GLY A 35 -3.71 25.06 -30.03
N PRO A 36 -2.79 26.01 -29.76
CA PRO A 36 -3.05 27.45 -29.91
C PRO A 36 -3.39 27.87 -31.34
N PHE A 37 -3.02 27.08 -32.35
CA PHE A 37 -3.33 27.35 -33.75
C PHE A 37 -4.69 26.76 -34.19
N LEU A 38 -5.23 25.79 -33.41
CA LEU A 38 -6.47 25.08 -33.72
C LEU A 38 -7.67 25.59 -32.93
N PHE A 39 -7.42 26.13 -31.73
CA PHE A 39 -8.47 26.56 -30.80
C PHE A 39 -8.49 28.08 -30.68
N ASP A 40 -9.67 28.62 -30.43
CA ASP A 40 -9.84 30.03 -30.10
C ASP A 40 -9.22 30.37 -28.73
N THR A 41 -8.88 31.63 -28.52
CA THR A 41 -8.23 32.10 -27.28
C THR A 41 -9.02 31.78 -26.01
N TYR A 42 -10.35 31.79 -26.08
CA TYR A 42 -11.21 31.44 -24.95
C TYR A 42 -11.03 29.97 -24.54
N THR A 43 -11.04 29.06 -25.51
CA THR A 43 -10.79 27.63 -25.29
C THR A 43 -9.38 27.39 -24.74
N VAL A 44 -8.36 28.05 -25.28
CA VAL A 44 -6.99 27.94 -24.80
C VAL A 44 -6.87 28.38 -23.34
N ASN A 45 -7.51 29.51 -22.95
CA ASN A 45 -7.55 29.98 -21.57
C ASN A 45 -8.17 28.93 -20.60
N ILE A 46 -9.27 28.29 -20.97
CA ILE A 46 -9.89 27.24 -20.18
C ILE A 46 -8.94 26.06 -20.04
N LEU A 47 -8.32 25.62 -21.13
CA LEU A 47 -7.44 24.46 -21.14
C LEU A 47 -6.18 24.67 -20.30
N VAL A 48 -5.57 25.86 -20.28
CA VAL A 48 -4.43 26.17 -19.39
C VAL A 48 -4.80 25.91 -17.93
N ARG A 49 -5.96 26.41 -17.50
CA ARG A 49 -6.48 26.18 -16.15
C ARG A 49 -6.77 24.70 -15.90
N SER A 50 -7.44 24.04 -16.86
CA SER A 50 -7.77 22.62 -16.79
C SER A 50 -6.53 21.72 -16.65
N PHE A 51 -5.41 22.08 -17.31
CA PHE A 51 -4.15 21.33 -17.20
C PHE A 51 -3.56 21.39 -15.79
N LEU A 52 -3.64 22.54 -15.13
CA LEU A 52 -3.17 22.71 -13.75
C LEU A 52 -4.07 21.96 -12.76
N TYR A 53 -5.37 21.99 -12.96
CA TYR A 53 -6.32 21.17 -12.18
C TYR A 53 -6.10 19.68 -12.40
N ALA A 54 -5.85 19.25 -13.65
CA ALA A 54 -5.56 17.86 -13.99
C ALA A 54 -4.25 17.37 -13.36
N ALA A 55 -3.23 18.22 -13.27
CA ALA A 55 -2.00 17.90 -12.53
C ALA A 55 -2.27 17.63 -11.04
N THR A 56 -3.15 18.42 -10.42
CA THR A 56 -3.58 18.21 -9.03
C THR A 56 -4.45 16.94 -8.90
N ALA A 57 -5.39 16.72 -9.82
CA ALA A 57 -6.22 15.52 -9.83
C ALA A 57 -5.40 14.22 -10.00
N LEU A 58 -4.32 14.26 -10.78
CA LEU A 58 -3.38 13.15 -10.91
C LEU A 58 -2.77 12.76 -9.57
N THR A 59 -2.46 13.72 -8.69
CA THR A 59 -1.96 13.43 -7.33
C THR A 59 -3.02 12.75 -6.47
N VAL A 60 -4.29 13.16 -6.60
CA VAL A 60 -5.42 12.49 -5.94
C VAL A 60 -5.55 11.05 -6.43
N ASP A 61 -5.40 10.79 -7.73
CA ASP A 61 -5.46 9.42 -8.28
C ASP A 61 -4.33 8.54 -7.78
N ILE A 62 -3.10 9.05 -7.70
CA ILE A 62 -1.97 8.28 -7.14
C ILE A 62 -2.24 7.90 -5.68
N LEU A 63 -2.73 8.84 -4.86
CA LEU A 63 -3.04 8.57 -3.46
C LEU A 63 -4.27 7.66 -3.31
N TRP A 64 -5.38 7.97 -3.96
CA TRP A 64 -6.60 7.21 -3.80
C TRP A 64 -6.64 5.95 -4.66
N GLY A 65 -6.28 6.06 -5.93
CA GLY A 65 -6.35 4.99 -6.91
C GLY A 65 -5.36 3.86 -6.62
N TYR A 66 -4.12 4.20 -6.32
CA TYR A 66 -3.04 3.21 -6.16
C TYR A 66 -2.72 2.85 -4.72
N THR A 67 -2.91 3.77 -3.74
CA THR A 67 -2.61 3.46 -2.33
C THR A 67 -3.84 3.33 -1.44
N GLY A 68 -5.04 3.62 -1.96
CA GLY A 68 -6.29 3.56 -1.21
C GLY A 68 -6.50 4.73 -0.24
N ILE A 69 -5.66 5.75 -0.26
CA ILE A 69 -5.75 6.91 0.61
C ILE A 69 -6.71 7.93 0.00
N LEU A 70 -7.95 7.96 0.44
CA LEU A 70 -8.89 9.01 0.06
C LEU A 70 -8.51 10.30 0.77
N THR A 71 -8.22 11.36 0.01
CA THR A 71 -7.83 12.67 0.52
C THR A 71 -8.65 13.79 -0.13
N PHE A 72 -9.11 14.72 0.69
CA PHE A 72 -9.76 15.96 0.26
C PHE A 72 -8.83 17.18 0.42
N GLY A 73 -7.61 16.96 0.92
CA GLY A 73 -6.68 18.02 1.27
C GLY A 73 -5.89 18.61 0.09
N GLN A 74 -6.02 18.07 -1.12
CA GLN A 74 -5.20 18.52 -2.25
C GLN A 74 -5.49 19.97 -2.68
N SER A 75 -6.74 20.43 -2.49
CA SER A 75 -7.10 21.85 -2.70
C SER A 75 -6.37 22.80 -1.75
N ALA A 76 -6.15 22.40 -0.50
CA ALA A 76 -5.39 23.21 0.45
C ALA A 76 -3.93 23.40 -0.01
N PHE A 77 -3.28 22.35 -0.48
CA PHE A 77 -1.90 22.44 -1.01
C PHE A 77 -1.83 23.27 -2.29
N PHE A 78 -2.80 23.11 -3.19
CA PHE A 78 -2.96 23.97 -4.34
C PHE A 78 -3.10 25.43 -3.93
N GLY A 79 -4.00 25.72 -2.97
CA GLY A 79 -4.21 27.05 -2.42
C GLY A 79 -2.96 27.64 -1.76
N ILE A 80 -2.21 26.87 -0.97
CA ILE A 80 -0.94 27.31 -0.37
C ILE A 80 0.06 27.74 -1.44
N GLY A 81 0.21 26.95 -2.52
CA GLY A 81 1.08 27.31 -3.63
C GLY A 81 0.63 28.58 -4.35
N ALA A 82 -0.68 28.72 -4.61
CA ALA A 82 -1.26 29.89 -5.25
C ALA A 82 -1.10 31.16 -4.39
N TYR A 83 -1.41 31.08 -3.09
CA TYR A 83 -1.26 32.20 -2.19
C TYR A 83 0.20 32.57 -1.92
N ALA A 84 1.13 31.61 -1.97
CA ALA A 84 2.55 31.92 -1.87
C ALA A 84 3.02 32.84 -3.01
N ALA A 85 2.56 32.58 -4.24
CA ALA A 85 2.80 33.47 -5.38
C ALA A 85 2.11 34.82 -5.21
N ALA A 86 0.78 34.81 -4.99
CA ALA A 86 -0.02 36.00 -4.92
C ALA A 86 0.42 36.96 -3.80
N LEU A 87 0.69 36.47 -2.60
CA LEU A 87 1.16 37.28 -1.46
C LEU A 87 2.54 37.88 -1.74
N THR A 88 3.46 37.10 -2.29
CA THR A 88 4.81 37.59 -2.58
C THR A 88 4.75 38.67 -3.66
N PHE A 89 4.02 38.45 -4.74
CA PHE A 89 3.94 39.41 -5.85
C PHE A 89 3.15 40.67 -5.47
N THR A 90 2.10 40.55 -4.64
CA THR A 90 1.32 41.73 -4.20
C THR A 90 2.12 42.63 -3.24
N HIS A 91 2.85 42.05 -2.28
CA HIS A 91 3.48 42.82 -1.20
C HIS A 91 4.94 43.19 -1.47
N PHE A 92 5.67 42.39 -2.25
CA PHE A 92 7.10 42.62 -2.55
C PHE A 92 7.35 42.97 -4.01
N GLY A 93 6.30 42.95 -4.84
CA GLY A 93 6.43 43.17 -6.29
C GLY A 93 6.94 41.94 -7.02
N PHE A 94 6.84 41.98 -8.36
CA PHE A 94 7.32 40.91 -9.21
C PHE A 94 8.79 41.13 -9.59
N SER A 95 9.63 40.16 -9.29
CA SER A 95 10.98 39.99 -9.84
C SER A 95 11.30 38.51 -9.94
N THR A 96 12.29 38.12 -10.73
CA THR A 96 12.71 36.73 -10.87
C THR A 96 13.13 36.12 -9.53
N GLU A 97 13.75 36.91 -8.66
CA GLU A 97 14.16 36.48 -7.32
C GLU A 97 12.95 36.23 -6.42
N MET A 98 11.96 37.13 -6.44
CA MET A 98 10.71 37.00 -5.69
C MET A 98 9.87 35.85 -6.23
N ALA A 99 9.86 35.59 -7.53
CA ALA A 99 9.20 34.45 -8.12
C ALA A 99 9.82 33.12 -7.64
N LEU A 100 11.14 33.04 -7.58
CA LEU A 100 11.83 31.89 -7.04
C LEU A 100 11.58 31.72 -5.52
N LEU A 101 11.62 32.83 -4.76
CA LEU A 101 11.32 32.82 -3.32
C LEU A 101 9.90 32.33 -3.06
N ALA A 102 8.90 32.82 -3.78
CA ALA A 102 7.51 32.41 -3.68
C ALA A 102 7.33 30.92 -3.99
N LEU A 103 8.00 30.44 -5.04
CA LEU A 103 7.99 29.02 -5.41
C LEU A 103 8.55 28.14 -4.30
N VAL A 104 9.75 28.47 -3.81
CA VAL A 104 10.42 27.70 -2.74
C VAL A 104 9.61 27.76 -1.45
N ALA A 105 9.10 28.93 -1.07
CA ALA A 105 8.27 29.10 0.12
C ALA A 105 6.96 28.29 0.02
N GLY A 106 6.24 28.37 -1.10
CA GLY A 106 5.01 27.63 -1.33
C GLY A 106 5.21 26.11 -1.27
N VAL A 107 6.27 25.62 -1.90
CA VAL A 107 6.66 24.20 -1.87
C VAL A 107 7.06 23.78 -0.45
N ALA A 108 7.89 24.56 0.24
CA ALA A 108 8.36 24.22 1.59
C ALA A 108 7.21 24.20 2.61
N VAL A 109 6.31 25.20 2.58
CA VAL A 109 5.14 25.25 3.46
C VAL A 109 4.19 24.08 3.16
N SER A 110 3.90 23.80 1.88
CA SER A 110 3.05 22.65 1.51
C SER A 110 3.67 21.33 1.94
N ALA A 111 4.96 21.13 1.77
CA ALA A 111 5.67 19.93 2.18
C ALA A 111 5.65 19.77 3.72
N ALA A 112 5.88 20.84 4.48
CA ALA A 112 5.83 20.83 5.93
C ALA A 112 4.42 20.51 6.46
N VAL A 113 3.38 21.18 5.92
CA VAL A 113 1.99 20.90 6.28
C VAL A 113 1.60 19.46 5.92
N ALA A 114 1.97 18.99 4.74
CA ALA A 114 1.72 17.61 4.32
C ALA A 114 2.43 16.58 5.21
N ALA A 115 3.65 16.86 5.65
CA ALA A 115 4.39 16.00 6.58
C ALA A 115 3.70 15.94 7.96
N ILE A 116 3.23 17.07 8.50
CA ILE A 116 2.50 17.15 9.77
C ILE A 116 1.16 16.39 9.67
N VAL A 117 0.35 16.70 8.65
CA VAL A 117 -0.95 16.05 8.41
C VAL A 117 -0.77 14.56 8.16
N GLY A 118 0.23 14.16 7.38
CA GLY A 118 0.57 12.78 7.12
C GLY A 118 1.04 12.06 8.38
N TRP A 119 1.83 12.70 9.23
CA TRP A 119 2.25 12.13 10.52
C TRP A 119 1.06 11.89 11.44
N ILE A 120 0.16 12.86 11.60
CA ILE A 120 -1.07 12.73 12.39
C ILE A 120 -1.94 11.59 11.83
N SER A 121 -2.06 11.51 10.49
CA SER A 121 -2.96 10.57 9.81
C SER A 121 -2.46 9.13 9.79
N PHE A 122 -1.14 8.89 9.72
CA PHE A 122 -0.62 7.54 9.42
C PHE A 122 0.26 6.93 10.50
N TRP A 123 0.86 7.74 11.40
CA TRP A 123 1.88 7.23 12.33
C TRP A 123 1.34 6.20 13.33
N HIS A 124 0.09 6.34 13.76
CA HIS A 124 -0.54 5.49 14.77
C HIS A 124 -1.51 4.45 14.19
N GLY A 125 -1.47 4.19 12.88
CA GLY A 125 -2.33 3.17 12.24
C GLY A 125 -3.81 3.58 12.20
N ALA A 126 -4.09 4.84 11.93
CA ALA A 126 -5.45 5.36 11.85
C ALA A 126 -6.26 4.71 10.71
N SER A 127 -7.57 4.58 10.91
CA SER A 127 -8.49 4.07 9.88
C SER A 127 -8.57 5.00 8.67
N SER A 128 -8.94 4.46 7.51
CA SER A 128 -9.11 5.25 6.28
C SER A 128 -10.13 6.38 6.44
N LEU A 129 -11.17 6.19 7.27
CA LEU A 129 -12.15 7.23 7.59
C LEU A 129 -11.52 8.39 8.36
N TYR A 130 -10.67 8.09 9.36
CA TYR A 130 -9.97 9.12 10.13
C TYR A 130 -9.06 9.97 9.22
N VAL A 131 -8.35 9.34 8.30
CA VAL A 131 -7.49 10.02 7.31
C VAL A 131 -8.33 10.96 6.43
N ALA A 132 -9.49 10.50 5.95
CA ALA A 132 -10.40 11.32 5.15
C ALA A 132 -10.89 12.56 5.94
N ILE A 133 -11.24 12.39 7.22
CA ILE A 133 -11.69 13.51 8.10
C ILE A 133 -10.55 14.52 8.32
N VAL A 134 -9.35 14.06 8.66
CA VAL A 134 -8.19 14.94 8.89
C VAL A 134 -7.84 15.72 7.63
N THR A 135 -7.83 15.07 6.48
CA THR A 135 -7.53 15.73 5.19
C THR A 135 -8.65 16.65 4.71
N LEU A 136 -9.90 16.43 5.12
CA LEU A 136 -11.02 17.33 4.86
C LEU A 136 -10.99 18.58 5.74
N ALA A 137 -10.50 18.46 6.99
CA ALA A 137 -10.36 19.60 7.88
C ALA A 137 -9.28 20.60 7.39
N LEU A 138 -8.26 20.11 6.69
CA LEU A 138 -7.14 20.94 6.22
C LEU A 138 -7.58 22.12 5.31
N PRO A 139 -8.36 21.91 4.23
CA PRO A 139 -8.90 23.01 3.42
C PRO A 139 -9.69 24.04 4.23
N ILE A 140 -10.49 23.57 5.19
CA ILE A 140 -11.30 24.46 6.05
C ILE A 140 -10.37 25.35 6.89
N ILE A 141 -9.32 24.77 7.47
CA ILE A 141 -8.32 25.52 8.26
C ILE A 141 -7.60 26.55 7.38
N VAL A 142 -7.15 26.15 6.19
CA VAL A 142 -6.44 27.05 5.27
C VAL A 142 -7.34 28.22 4.86
N VAL A 143 -8.58 27.96 4.46
CA VAL A 143 -9.53 29.03 4.07
C VAL A 143 -9.81 29.96 5.25
N GLN A 144 -9.98 29.41 6.46
CA GLN A 144 -10.20 30.23 7.65
C GLN A 144 -8.99 31.11 7.99
N LEU A 145 -7.77 30.60 7.83
CA LEU A 145 -6.55 31.40 7.98
C LEU A 145 -6.47 32.53 6.94
N LEU A 146 -6.88 32.26 5.70
CA LEU A 146 -6.94 33.29 4.65
C LEU A 146 -7.97 34.37 4.97
N TYR A 147 -9.14 34.02 5.49
CA TYR A 147 -10.14 35.01 5.92
C TYR A 147 -9.66 35.87 7.10
N THR A 148 -9.00 35.27 8.08
CA THR A 148 -8.50 35.99 9.26
C THR A 148 -7.29 36.87 8.96
N GLY A 149 -6.58 36.63 7.86
CA GLY A 149 -5.46 37.45 7.40
C GLY A 149 -5.86 38.86 6.93
N GLY A 150 -7.16 39.14 6.81
CA GLY A 150 -7.71 40.46 6.51
C GLY A 150 -7.17 41.04 5.20
N THR A 151 -6.72 42.30 5.23
CA THR A 151 -6.18 42.98 4.05
C THR A 151 -4.89 42.38 3.53
N PHE A 152 -4.13 41.70 4.38
CA PHE A 152 -2.88 41.05 3.95
C PHE A 152 -3.11 39.90 2.96
N THR A 153 -4.15 39.12 3.16
CA THR A 153 -4.53 37.99 2.30
C THR A 153 -5.66 38.32 1.32
N GLY A 154 -6.20 39.55 1.36
CA GLY A 154 -7.36 39.94 0.58
C GLY A 154 -8.70 39.43 1.16
N SER A 155 -8.69 38.83 2.36
CA SER A 155 -9.90 38.29 3.02
C SER A 155 -10.77 37.43 2.08
N SER A 156 -12.06 37.66 2.01
CA SER A 156 -13.00 36.93 1.13
C SER A 156 -12.88 37.31 -0.34
N SER A 157 -12.36 38.49 -0.67
CA SER A 157 -12.20 38.95 -2.06
C SER A 157 -10.96 38.36 -2.75
N GLY A 158 -10.00 37.89 -1.95
CA GLY A 158 -8.72 37.39 -2.44
C GLY A 158 -7.79 38.51 -2.91
N LEU A 159 -6.74 38.13 -3.63
CA LEU A 159 -5.72 39.03 -4.19
C LEU A 159 -5.89 39.09 -5.71
N VAL A 160 -5.89 40.31 -6.26
CA VAL A 160 -6.20 40.58 -7.66
C VAL A 160 -5.24 41.64 -8.25
N GLY A 161 -4.84 41.45 -9.50
CA GLY A 161 -4.12 42.47 -10.26
C GLY A 161 -2.67 42.66 -9.83
N PHE A 162 -2.04 41.66 -9.22
CA PHE A 162 -0.60 41.69 -8.98
C PHE A 162 0.18 41.40 -10.28
N GLU A 163 1.37 41.95 -10.39
CA GLU A 163 2.25 41.66 -11.52
C GLU A 163 2.78 40.22 -11.43
N ALA A 164 2.84 39.53 -12.56
CA ALA A 164 3.35 38.16 -12.68
C ALA A 164 4.17 38.01 -13.97
N PHE A 165 4.46 36.77 -14.38
CA PHE A 165 5.19 36.49 -15.62
C PHE A 165 4.46 37.06 -16.85
N ASP A 166 5.13 37.95 -17.60
CA ASP A 166 4.62 38.48 -18.88
C ASP A 166 4.85 37.44 -19.99
N LEU A 167 4.00 36.42 -20.01
CA LEU A 167 4.02 35.33 -20.99
C LEU A 167 2.71 35.35 -21.80
N SER A 168 2.79 35.06 -23.09
CA SER A 168 1.61 34.93 -23.92
C SER A 168 0.75 33.70 -23.46
N VAL A 169 -0.54 33.73 -23.77
CA VAL A 169 -1.47 32.63 -23.43
C VAL A 169 -1.02 31.31 -24.06
N GLU A 170 -0.46 31.40 -25.29
CA GLU A 170 0.09 30.25 -26.00
C GLU A 170 1.29 29.64 -25.25
N ALA A 171 2.17 30.49 -24.71
CA ALA A 171 3.33 30.05 -23.93
C ALA A 171 2.88 29.31 -22.65
N TRP A 172 1.89 29.85 -21.93
CA TRP A 172 1.29 29.20 -20.80
C TRP A 172 0.66 27.85 -21.16
N PHE A 173 -0.02 27.77 -22.30
CA PHE A 173 -0.61 26.54 -22.79
C PHE A 173 0.45 25.46 -23.04
N TRP A 174 1.56 25.83 -23.71
CA TRP A 174 2.66 24.89 -23.95
C TRP A 174 3.35 24.43 -22.66
N ILE A 175 3.61 25.37 -21.73
CA ILE A 175 4.26 25.06 -20.45
C ILE A 175 3.39 24.11 -19.61
N THR A 176 2.12 24.48 -19.36
CA THR A 176 1.24 23.71 -18.48
C THR A 176 0.85 22.37 -19.10
N GLY A 177 0.58 22.34 -20.42
CA GLY A 177 0.27 21.10 -21.12
C GLY A 177 1.46 20.15 -21.17
N SER A 178 2.67 20.66 -21.47
CA SER A 178 3.88 19.84 -21.47
C SER A 178 4.22 19.32 -20.07
N ALA A 179 4.06 20.14 -19.03
CA ALA A 179 4.24 19.72 -17.64
C ALA A 179 3.25 18.60 -17.26
N LEU A 180 1.98 18.70 -17.66
CA LEU A 180 0.98 17.66 -17.43
C LEU A 180 1.34 16.34 -18.11
N VAL A 181 1.83 16.39 -19.38
CA VAL A 181 2.28 15.18 -20.09
C VAL A 181 3.46 14.54 -19.36
N VAL A 182 4.46 15.34 -18.95
CA VAL A 182 5.62 14.85 -18.20
C VAL A 182 5.20 14.21 -16.88
N LEU A 183 4.30 14.84 -16.11
CA LEU A 183 3.76 14.31 -14.86
C LEU A 183 2.99 13.01 -15.08
N THR A 184 2.16 12.94 -16.13
CA THR A 184 1.37 11.74 -16.45
C THR A 184 2.27 10.58 -16.86
N VAL A 185 3.27 10.82 -17.68
CA VAL A 185 4.28 9.83 -18.09
C VAL A 185 5.13 9.39 -16.90
N GLY A 186 5.60 10.33 -16.09
CA GLY A 186 6.32 10.03 -14.85
C GLY A 186 5.49 9.20 -13.88
N GLY A 187 4.22 9.55 -13.67
CA GLY A 187 3.27 8.77 -12.90
C GLY A 187 3.08 7.36 -13.47
N TRP A 188 3.00 7.23 -14.79
CA TRP A 188 2.89 5.92 -15.44
C TRP A 188 4.12 5.04 -15.20
N PHE A 189 5.33 5.59 -15.29
CA PHE A 189 6.55 4.85 -14.95
C PHE A 189 6.56 4.46 -13.48
N LEU A 190 6.19 5.36 -12.58
CA LEU A 190 6.11 5.11 -11.14
C LEU A 190 5.17 3.94 -10.83
N VAL A 191 3.92 3.98 -11.30
CA VAL A 191 2.92 2.95 -10.97
C VAL A 191 3.17 1.60 -11.65
N ASN A 192 3.88 1.59 -12.78
CA ASN A 192 4.27 0.37 -13.47
C ASN A 192 5.64 -0.19 -13.04
N SER A 193 6.33 0.47 -12.12
CA SER A 193 7.59 0.02 -11.53
C SER A 193 7.38 -1.00 -10.40
N ASP A 194 8.47 -1.51 -9.84
CA ASP A 194 8.44 -2.33 -8.62
C ASP A 194 7.88 -1.54 -7.44
N PHE A 195 8.19 -0.23 -7.34
CA PHE A 195 7.62 0.66 -6.33
C PHE A 195 6.10 0.79 -6.46
N GLY A 196 5.58 0.88 -7.68
CA GLY A 196 4.13 0.89 -7.92
C GLY A 196 3.42 -0.37 -7.40
N ARG A 197 4.10 -1.53 -7.39
CA ARG A 197 3.54 -2.76 -6.78
C ARG A 197 3.45 -2.65 -5.26
N VAL A 198 4.39 -1.96 -4.62
CA VAL A 198 4.28 -1.66 -3.18
C VAL A 198 3.06 -0.78 -2.90
N LEU A 199 2.75 0.20 -3.76
CA LEU A 199 1.56 1.04 -3.60
C LEU A 199 0.28 0.21 -3.67
N VAL A 200 0.17 -0.67 -4.66
CA VAL A 200 -0.98 -1.59 -4.81
C VAL A 200 -1.08 -2.54 -3.61
N ALA A 201 0.04 -3.10 -3.17
CA ALA A 201 0.08 -3.97 -1.99
C ALA A 201 -0.41 -3.26 -0.72
N LEU A 202 0.01 -2.01 -0.50
CA LEU A 202 -0.47 -1.18 0.62
C LEU A 202 -1.98 -0.95 0.57
N ARG A 203 -2.53 -0.74 -0.63
CA ARG A 203 -3.98 -0.57 -0.82
C ARG A 203 -4.76 -1.84 -0.48
N GLU A 204 -4.24 -3.01 -0.87
CA GLU A 204 -4.93 -4.28 -0.66
C GLU A 204 -4.78 -4.81 0.75
N ASN A 205 -3.57 -4.74 1.30
CA ASN A 205 -3.31 -5.30 2.62
C ASN A 205 -2.11 -4.62 3.32
N GLU A 206 -2.40 -3.50 3.98
CA GLU A 206 -1.38 -2.74 4.72
C GLU A 206 -0.75 -3.55 5.86
N SER A 207 -1.58 -4.34 6.58
CA SER A 207 -1.10 -5.18 7.67
C SER A 207 -0.07 -6.19 7.16
N ARG A 208 -0.35 -6.86 6.02
CA ARG A 208 0.60 -7.80 5.41
C ARG A 208 1.91 -7.12 5.01
N CYS A 209 1.83 -5.92 4.44
CA CYS A 209 3.03 -5.14 4.08
C CYS A 209 3.95 -4.90 5.28
N THR A 210 3.39 -4.58 6.46
CA THR A 210 4.18 -4.37 7.69
C THR A 210 4.90 -5.64 8.14
N TYR A 211 4.28 -6.81 8.02
CA TYR A 211 4.92 -8.10 8.32
C TYR A 211 5.88 -8.59 7.22
N LEU A 212 5.90 -7.94 6.06
CA LEU A 212 6.94 -8.10 5.05
C LEU A 212 8.10 -7.10 5.20
N GLY A 213 8.11 -6.31 6.28
CA GLY A 213 9.16 -5.35 6.58
C GLY A 213 9.04 -4.02 5.81
N ILE A 214 7.86 -3.70 5.27
CA ILE A 214 7.58 -2.43 4.60
C ILE A 214 7.03 -1.43 5.63
N ASN A 215 7.67 -0.26 5.75
CA ASN A 215 7.21 0.80 6.64
C ASN A 215 6.08 1.60 5.98
N ALA A 216 4.84 1.11 6.12
CA ALA A 216 3.65 1.70 5.53
C ALA A 216 3.43 3.18 5.93
N PRO A 217 3.51 3.59 7.22
CA PRO A 217 3.33 4.98 7.62
C PRO A 217 4.30 5.93 6.92
N ARG A 218 5.60 5.62 6.94
CA ARG A 218 6.63 6.48 6.30
C ARG A 218 6.39 6.63 4.80
N LEU A 219 6.01 5.54 4.14
CA LEU A 219 5.76 5.56 2.71
C LEU A 219 4.53 6.40 2.36
N LYS A 220 3.45 6.28 3.13
CA LYS A 220 2.24 7.09 2.96
C LYS A 220 2.50 8.58 3.19
N ILE A 221 3.28 8.93 4.22
CA ILE A 221 3.68 10.31 4.49
C ILE A 221 4.49 10.87 3.33
N LEU A 222 5.49 10.12 2.84
CA LEU A 222 6.32 10.55 1.70
C LEU A 222 5.47 10.81 0.45
N LEU A 223 4.53 9.91 0.14
CA LEU A 223 3.63 10.07 -1.01
C LEU A 223 2.73 11.29 -0.85
N MET A 224 2.23 11.55 0.36
CA MET A 224 1.42 12.73 0.64
C MET A 224 2.22 14.03 0.47
N VAL A 225 3.49 14.05 0.91
CA VAL A 225 4.40 15.20 0.71
C VAL A 225 4.67 15.43 -0.78
N VAL A 226 4.99 14.39 -1.54
CA VAL A 226 5.22 14.50 -3.00
C VAL A 226 3.97 15.01 -3.70
N ALA A 227 2.79 14.48 -3.37
CA ALA A 227 1.51 14.91 -3.92
C ALA A 227 1.21 16.38 -3.59
N ALA A 228 1.48 16.81 -2.35
CA ALA A 228 1.30 18.19 -1.92
C ALA A 228 2.24 19.16 -2.65
N VAL A 229 3.49 18.78 -2.88
CA VAL A 229 4.44 19.57 -3.66
C VAL A 229 3.96 19.77 -5.10
N ILE A 230 3.48 18.69 -5.75
CA ILE A 230 2.94 18.79 -7.11
C ILE A 230 1.68 19.69 -7.15
N ALA A 231 0.78 19.56 -6.17
CA ALA A 231 -0.40 20.40 -6.07
C ALA A 231 -0.02 21.88 -5.82
N ALA A 232 1.00 22.15 -4.99
CA ALA A 232 1.48 23.51 -4.74
C ALA A 232 2.13 24.12 -5.99
N LEU A 233 2.89 23.35 -6.76
CA LEU A 233 3.45 23.81 -8.05
C LEU A 233 2.34 24.14 -9.04
N ALA A 234 1.29 23.34 -9.12
CA ALA A 234 0.13 23.62 -9.96
C ALA A 234 -0.61 24.90 -9.50
N GLY A 235 -0.78 25.10 -8.18
CA GLY A 235 -1.36 26.29 -7.60
C GLY A 235 -0.51 27.54 -7.87
N TYR A 236 0.81 27.45 -7.73
CA TYR A 236 1.74 28.53 -8.09
C TYR A 236 1.59 28.93 -9.56
N GLY A 237 1.55 27.95 -10.47
CA GLY A 237 1.31 28.20 -11.90
C GLY A 237 -0.06 28.83 -12.15
N TYR A 238 -1.10 28.39 -11.42
CA TYR A 238 -2.44 28.96 -11.52
C TYR A 238 -2.44 30.46 -11.15
N ALA A 239 -1.89 30.83 -9.99
CA ALA A 239 -1.81 32.21 -9.56
C ALA A 239 -1.01 33.08 -10.53
N SER A 240 0.12 32.58 -11.00
CA SER A 240 0.97 33.28 -11.96
C SER A 240 0.31 33.50 -13.33
N TYR A 241 -0.62 32.61 -13.71
CA TYR A 241 -1.37 32.72 -14.96
C TYR A 241 -2.61 33.60 -14.83
N THR A 242 -3.42 33.41 -13.79
CA THR A 242 -4.72 34.07 -13.65
C THR A 242 -4.60 35.48 -13.10
N VAL A 243 -3.50 35.80 -12.40
CA VAL A 243 -3.29 37.03 -11.60
C VAL A 243 -4.45 37.41 -10.69
N VAL A 244 -5.24 36.38 -10.32
CA VAL A 244 -6.37 36.44 -9.41
C VAL A 244 -6.37 35.18 -8.56
N VAL A 245 -6.37 35.34 -7.26
CA VAL A 245 -6.37 34.21 -6.31
C VAL A 245 -7.40 34.49 -5.22
N ALA A 246 -8.44 33.70 -5.17
CA ALA A 246 -9.49 33.79 -4.16
C ALA A 246 -9.45 32.56 -3.23
N PRO A 247 -9.95 32.64 -1.97
CA PRO A 247 -9.91 31.54 -1.00
C PRO A 247 -10.61 30.26 -1.47
N GLU A 248 -11.57 30.36 -2.41
CA GLU A 248 -12.34 29.26 -2.95
C GLU A 248 -11.45 28.15 -3.55
N ILE A 249 -10.29 28.51 -4.14
CA ILE A 249 -9.35 27.53 -4.74
C ILE A 249 -8.67 26.65 -3.68
N ALA A 250 -8.66 27.07 -2.42
CA ALA A 250 -8.17 26.29 -1.30
C ALA A 250 -9.29 25.53 -0.58
N SER A 251 -10.56 25.70 -0.98
CA SER A 251 -11.73 25.22 -0.25
C SER A 251 -11.91 23.70 -0.33
N PHE A 252 -12.67 23.17 0.64
CA PHE A 252 -13.07 21.77 0.63
C PHE A 252 -13.97 21.43 -0.57
N VAL A 253 -14.70 22.41 -1.12
CA VAL A 253 -15.54 22.24 -2.31
C VAL A 253 -14.66 21.86 -3.49
N PHE A 254 -13.62 22.63 -3.76
CA PHE A 254 -12.65 22.31 -4.82
C PHE A 254 -11.95 20.97 -4.56
N GLY A 255 -11.60 20.65 -3.30
CA GLY A 255 -11.06 19.34 -2.93
C GLY A 255 -12.02 18.18 -3.25
N THR A 256 -13.32 18.38 -3.03
CA THR A 256 -14.36 17.40 -3.38
C THR A 256 -14.52 17.27 -4.89
N GLU A 257 -14.51 18.38 -5.62
CA GLU A 257 -14.56 18.38 -7.10
C GLU A 257 -13.41 17.57 -7.70
N LEU A 258 -12.18 17.74 -7.20
CA LEU A 258 -11.01 16.96 -7.63
C LEU A 258 -11.24 15.44 -7.43
N VAL A 259 -11.79 15.03 -6.29
CA VAL A 259 -12.11 13.61 -6.01
C VAL A 259 -13.17 13.10 -6.98
N ILE A 260 -14.22 13.89 -7.25
CA ILE A 260 -15.29 13.54 -8.19
C ILE A 260 -14.73 13.41 -9.62
N TRP A 261 -13.89 14.33 -10.07
CA TRP A 261 -13.28 14.29 -11.40
C TRP A 261 -12.40 13.04 -11.59
N VAL A 262 -11.65 12.66 -10.56
CA VAL A 262 -10.88 11.41 -10.54
C VAL A 262 -11.79 10.18 -10.62
N ALA A 263 -12.87 10.16 -9.84
CA ALA A 263 -13.83 9.06 -9.85
C ALA A 263 -14.48 8.91 -11.23
N LEU A 264 -14.94 10.00 -11.82
CA LEU A 264 -15.57 10.03 -13.15
C LEU A 264 -14.61 9.62 -14.25
N GLY A 265 -13.38 10.11 -14.23
CA GLY A 265 -12.35 9.75 -15.20
C GLY A 265 -12.00 8.26 -15.17
N GLY A 266 -12.03 7.67 -13.99
CA GLY A 266 -11.66 6.27 -13.72
C GLY A 266 -10.46 6.16 -12.79
N ARG A 267 -10.75 5.94 -11.53
CA ARG A 267 -9.75 5.81 -10.46
C ARG A 267 -8.72 4.73 -10.77
N GLY A 268 -7.45 5.03 -10.54
CA GLY A 268 -6.33 4.10 -10.73
C GLY A 268 -5.93 3.88 -12.19
N THR A 269 -6.28 4.81 -13.08
CA THR A 269 -5.94 4.71 -14.51
C THR A 269 -4.93 5.76 -14.98
N LEU A 270 -4.62 6.78 -14.19
CA LEU A 270 -3.81 7.98 -14.48
C LEU A 270 -4.38 8.85 -15.62
N ILE A 271 -4.60 8.27 -16.79
CA ILE A 271 -5.12 8.98 -17.97
C ILE A 271 -6.59 9.37 -17.76
N GLY A 272 -7.39 8.50 -17.13
CA GLY A 272 -8.79 8.77 -16.84
C GLY A 272 -9.03 10.04 -16.03
N PRO A 273 -8.39 10.20 -14.86
CA PRO A 273 -8.44 11.42 -14.07
C PRO A 273 -8.03 12.68 -14.84
N VAL A 274 -6.96 12.61 -15.65
CA VAL A 274 -6.51 13.74 -16.48
C VAL A 274 -7.59 14.14 -17.48
N LEU A 275 -8.09 13.18 -18.26
CA LEU A 275 -9.13 13.45 -19.27
C LEU A 275 -10.46 13.84 -18.61
N GLY A 276 -10.82 13.20 -17.49
CA GLY A 276 -12.02 13.52 -16.73
C GLY A 276 -12.02 14.94 -16.20
N THR A 277 -10.91 15.38 -15.62
CA THR A 277 -10.76 16.74 -15.11
C THR A 277 -10.85 17.77 -16.24
N ILE A 278 -10.12 17.59 -17.35
CA ILE A 278 -10.16 18.49 -18.49
C ILE A 278 -11.57 18.58 -19.08
N ALA A 279 -12.22 17.43 -19.30
CA ALA A 279 -13.56 17.39 -19.87
C ALA A 279 -14.60 18.09 -18.99
N ILE A 280 -14.57 17.83 -17.67
CA ILE A 280 -15.57 18.38 -16.74
C ILE A 280 -15.34 19.87 -16.51
N ASP A 281 -14.08 20.30 -16.35
CA ASP A 281 -13.77 21.74 -16.19
C ASP A 281 -14.17 22.52 -17.46
N PHE A 282 -13.90 21.97 -18.66
CA PHE A 282 -14.33 22.54 -19.93
C PHE A 282 -15.87 22.64 -20.05
N ILE A 283 -16.59 21.54 -19.74
CA ILE A 283 -18.05 21.54 -19.75
C ILE A 283 -18.60 22.54 -18.73
N SER A 284 -18.04 22.57 -17.52
CA SER A 284 -18.44 23.51 -16.47
C SER A 284 -18.24 24.95 -16.86
N ALA A 285 -17.10 25.28 -17.49
CA ALA A 285 -16.82 26.63 -17.98
C ALA A 285 -17.81 27.05 -19.08
N TYR A 286 -18.10 26.17 -20.04
CA TYR A 286 -19.08 26.42 -21.09
C TYR A 286 -20.50 26.58 -20.59
N LEU A 287 -20.93 25.69 -19.66
CA LEU A 287 -22.26 25.80 -19.05
C LEU A 287 -22.41 27.04 -18.19
N SER A 288 -21.39 27.43 -17.43
CA SER A 288 -21.44 28.60 -16.56
C SER A 288 -21.63 29.91 -17.37
N GLY A 289 -21.05 29.99 -18.57
CA GLY A 289 -21.24 31.12 -19.48
C GLY A 289 -22.66 31.19 -20.09
N ASN A 290 -23.24 30.04 -20.41
CA ASN A 290 -24.54 29.98 -21.10
C ASN A 290 -25.74 29.83 -20.12
N LEU A 291 -25.54 29.17 -18.96
CA LEU A 291 -26.60 28.85 -17.99
C LEU A 291 -26.18 29.20 -16.56
N PRO A 292 -25.91 30.46 -16.22
CA PRO A 292 -25.23 30.87 -14.98
C PRO A 292 -25.94 30.46 -13.69
N TYR A 293 -27.28 30.31 -13.71
CA TYR A 293 -28.05 29.98 -12.51
C TYR A 293 -28.24 28.48 -12.26
N VAL A 294 -28.14 27.63 -13.28
CA VAL A 294 -28.50 26.20 -13.19
C VAL A 294 -27.34 25.25 -13.49
N TRP A 295 -26.19 25.77 -13.96
CA TRP A 295 -25.07 24.92 -14.37
C TRP A 295 -24.54 24.00 -13.25
N LYS A 296 -24.48 24.51 -11.99
CA LYS A 296 -24.05 23.69 -10.84
C LYS A 296 -25.00 22.53 -10.58
N LEU A 297 -26.32 22.76 -10.73
CA LEU A 297 -27.32 21.71 -10.59
C LEU A 297 -27.18 20.66 -11.70
N ILE A 298 -27.00 21.10 -12.95
CA ILE A 298 -26.81 20.20 -14.10
C ILE A 298 -25.58 19.34 -13.90
N VAL A 299 -24.44 19.94 -13.58
CA VAL A 299 -23.19 19.23 -13.33
C VAL A 299 -23.34 18.27 -12.15
N GLY A 300 -24.01 18.66 -11.07
CA GLY A 300 -24.30 17.81 -9.91
C GLY A 300 -25.16 16.60 -10.27
N ILE A 301 -26.21 16.79 -11.08
CA ILE A 301 -27.03 15.68 -11.58
C ILE A 301 -26.21 14.73 -12.46
N ILE A 302 -25.41 15.28 -13.37
CA ILE A 302 -24.51 14.47 -14.22
C ILE A 302 -23.57 13.63 -13.34
N PHE A 303 -23.01 14.21 -12.28
CA PHE A 303 -22.14 13.49 -11.34
C PHE A 303 -22.85 12.31 -10.68
N VAL A 304 -24.05 12.53 -10.15
CA VAL A 304 -24.83 11.46 -9.50
C VAL A 304 -25.14 10.34 -10.50
N VAL A 305 -25.62 10.70 -11.68
CA VAL A 305 -25.95 9.74 -12.73
C VAL A 305 -24.72 8.92 -13.14
N VAL A 306 -23.59 9.58 -13.36
CA VAL A 306 -22.36 8.90 -13.80
C VAL A 306 -21.80 7.99 -12.71
N ILE A 307 -21.76 8.43 -11.44
CA ILE A 307 -21.28 7.60 -10.33
C ILE A 307 -22.16 6.35 -10.17
N VAL A 308 -23.47 6.46 -10.32
CA VAL A 308 -24.39 5.33 -10.21
C VAL A 308 -24.28 4.39 -11.42
N ALA A 309 -24.23 4.96 -12.64
CA ALA A 309 -24.20 4.19 -13.88
C ALA A 309 -22.81 3.62 -14.20
N LEU A 310 -21.74 4.30 -13.82
CA LEU A 310 -20.36 3.98 -14.16
C LEU A 310 -19.46 3.96 -12.91
N PRO A 311 -19.64 3.01 -11.98
CA PRO A 311 -18.92 2.99 -10.70
C PRO A 311 -17.40 2.84 -10.86
N GLU A 312 -16.92 2.36 -12.01
CA GLU A 312 -15.50 2.26 -12.34
C GLU A 312 -14.97 3.50 -13.11
N GLY A 313 -15.84 4.46 -13.46
CA GLY A 313 -15.53 5.64 -14.26
C GLY A 313 -15.59 5.40 -15.78
N PHE A 314 -15.40 6.47 -16.55
CA PHE A 314 -15.54 6.44 -18.03
C PHE A 314 -14.47 5.60 -18.73
N LEU A 315 -13.20 5.75 -18.39
CA LEU A 315 -12.10 5.14 -19.13
C LEU A 315 -12.11 3.60 -19.06
N PRO A 316 -12.35 2.93 -17.92
CA PRO A 316 -12.50 1.48 -17.88
C PRO A 316 -13.63 0.95 -18.76
N VAL A 317 -14.76 1.68 -18.81
CA VAL A 317 -15.91 1.29 -19.64
C VAL A 317 -15.58 1.42 -21.13
N ILE A 318 -14.98 2.55 -21.56
CA ILE A 318 -14.55 2.77 -22.96
C ILE A 318 -13.55 1.70 -23.39
N THR A 319 -12.57 1.38 -22.55
CA THR A 319 -11.57 0.35 -22.86
C THR A 319 -12.17 -1.06 -22.91
N ARG A 320 -13.19 -1.33 -22.09
CA ARG A 320 -13.93 -2.62 -22.10
C ARG A 320 -14.79 -2.72 -23.36
N ALA A 321 -15.52 -1.66 -23.71
CA ALA A 321 -16.31 -1.59 -24.93
C ALA A 321 -15.44 -1.69 -26.20
N GLY A 322 -14.29 -1.00 -26.23
CA GLY A 322 -13.33 -1.08 -27.33
C GLY A 322 -12.75 -2.50 -27.50
N ARG A 323 -12.47 -3.21 -26.39
CA ARG A 323 -12.06 -4.62 -26.43
C ARG A 323 -13.18 -5.54 -26.92
N TRP A 324 -14.42 -5.29 -26.52
CA TRP A 324 -15.58 -6.04 -27.00
C TRP A 324 -15.79 -5.85 -28.51
N LEU A 325 -15.74 -4.62 -29.01
CA LEU A 325 -15.82 -4.30 -30.42
C LEU A 325 -14.65 -4.91 -31.22
N SER A 326 -13.43 -4.82 -30.73
CA SER A 326 -12.26 -5.45 -31.38
C SER A 326 -12.31 -6.98 -31.33
N GLY A 327 -12.93 -7.57 -30.31
CA GLY A 327 -13.18 -9.00 -30.17
C GLY A 327 -14.20 -9.53 -31.18
N CYS A 328 -15.17 -8.70 -31.61
CA CYS A 328 -16.13 -9.05 -32.67
C CYS A 328 -15.46 -9.12 -34.07
N PHE A 329 -14.32 -8.42 -34.26
CA PHE A 329 -13.61 -8.38 -35.54
C PHE A 329 -12.34 -9.24 -35.61
N ARG A 330 -11.89 -9.75 -34.48
CA ARG A 330 -10.72 -10.65 -34.39
C ARG A 330 -11.06 -11.82 -33.46
N HIS A 331 -10.90 -13.06 -33.95
CA HIS A 331 -10.73 -14.19 -33.04
C HIS A 331 -9.65 -13.82 -32.06
N ALA A 332 -10.03 -13.61 -30.79
CA ALA A 332 -9.12 -13.18 -29.76
C ALA A 332 -7.97 -14.19 -29.68
N PRO A 333 -6.72 -13.81 -29.94
CA PRO A 333 -5.63 -14.65 -29.50
C PRO A 333 -5.79 -14.73 -27.98
N LYS A 334 -5.90 -15.96 -27.43
CA LYS A 334 -5.75 -16.21 -26.00
C LYS A 334 -4.62 -15.30 -25.55
N ILE A 335 -4.90 -14.38 -24.62
CA ILE A 335 -3.89 -13.51 -24.05
C ILE A 335 -2.86 -14.47 -23.46
N ALA A 336 -1.82 -14.74 -24.22
CA ALA A 336 -0.64 -15.43 -23.73
C ALA A 336 -0.10 -14.50 -22.64
N GLN A 337 -0.25 -14.90 -21.40
CA GLN A 337 0.39 -14.31 -20.24
C GLN A 337 1.89 -14.60 -20.34
N SER A 338 2.54 -14.00 -21.34
CA SER A 338 3.94 -14.25 -21.65
C SER A 338 4.80 -13.12 -21.12
N GLY A 339 4.92 -13.09 -19.79
CA GLY A 339 6.06 -12.50 -19.16
C GLY A 339 6.87 -13.63 -18.53
N SER A 340 7.93 -14.12 -19.18
CA SER A 340 8.82 -15.05 -18.54
C SER A 340 9.54 -14.35 -17.38
N VAL A 341 9.18 -14.73 -16.16
CA VAL A 341 9.91 -14.33 -14.95
C VAL A 341 11.09 -15.28 -14.83
N ALA A 342 12.31 -14.75 -14.88
CA ALA A 342 13.50 -15.54 -14.66
C ALA A 342 13.64 -15.83 -13.16
N LEU A 343 13.43 -17.08 -12.78
CA LEU A 343 13.60 -17.56 -11.43
C LEU A 343 15.06 -17.95 -11.21
N SER A 344 15.70 -17.43 -10.17
CA SER A 344 17.08 -17.76 -9.80
C SER A 344 17.20 -17.99 -8.29
N LEU A 345 18.16 -18.82 -7.89
CA LEU A 345 18.48 -19.06 -6.50
C LEU A 345 19.34 -17.90 -5.95
N ALA A 346 19.00 -17.45 -4.73
CA ALA A 346 19.91 -16.62 -3.95
C ALA A 346 21.08 -17.46 -3.43
N GLU A 347 22.24 -16.85 -3.30
CA GLU A 347 23.35 -17.47 -2.57
C GLU A 347 22.90 -17.70 -1.10
N PRO A 348 23.19 -18.88 -0.53
CA PRO A 348 22.83 -19.14 0.86
C PRO A 348 23.53 -18.12 1.77
N PRO A 349 22.84 -17.60 2.81
CA PRO A 349 23.46 -16.71 3.76
C PRO A 349 24.66 -17.42 4.43
N SER A 350 25.76 -16.69 4.59
CA SER A 350 27.04 -17.20 5.12
C SER A 350 27.00 -17.64 6.61
N THR A 351 25.86 -17.52 7.27
CA THR A 351 25.66 -17.82 8.71
C THR A 351 24.80 -19.05 8.96
N VAL A 352 24.88 -20.06 8.11
CA VAL A 352 24.13 -21.31 8.29
C VAL A 352 24.73 -22.09 9.48
N GLY A 353 24.00 -22.19 10.59
CA GLY A 353 24.27 -23.15 11.66
C GLY A 353 24.73 -22.60 13.02
N GLU A 354 25.01 -21.30 13.20
CA GLU A 354 25.48 -20.75 14.47
C GLU A 354 24.43 -20.66 15.60
N GLY A 355 23.15 -20.93 15.32
CA GLY A 355 22.03 -20.75 16.26
C GLY A 355 21.41 -22.04 16.81
N ALA A 356 21.92 -23.23 16.46
CA ALA A 356 21.31 -24.48 16.92
C ALA A 356 21.40 -24.61 18.45
N GLY A 357 20.20 -24.82 19.09
CA GLY A 357 20.09 -24.97 20.54
C GLY A 357 20.17 -23.66 21.36
N GLN A 358 20.49 -22.52 20.73
CA GLN A 358 20.44 -21.23 21.42
C GLN A 358 18.99 -20.75 21.63
N PRO A 359 18.71 -19.94 22.68
CA PRO A 359 17.40 -19.33 22.89
C PRO A 359 17.07 -18.38 21.71
N ALA A 360 16.15 -18.81 20.83
CA ALA A 360 15.70 -18.02 19.71
C ALA A 360 14.58 -17.04 20.11
N VAL A 361 13.62 -17.52 20.92
CA VAL A 361 12.55 -16.69 21.50
C VAL A 361 12.51 -16.94 23.01
N SER A 362 12.59 -15.89 23.81
CA SER A 362 12.43 -15.98 25.26
C SER A 362 11.27 -15.10 25.70
N VAL A 363 10.33 -15.68 26.42
CA VAL A 363 9.11 -15.03 26.90
C VAL A 363 9.12 -15.10 28.41
N LYS A 364 8.94 -13.94 29.09
CA LYS A 364 8.93 -13.85 30.55
C LYS A 364 7.71 -13.05 31.01
N SER A 365 6.88 -13.70 31.84
CA SER A 365 5.69 -13.14 32.50
C SER A 365 4.77 -12.37 31.54
N LEU A 366 4.58 -12.92 30.32
CA LEU A 366 3.78 -12.27 29.29
C LEU A 366 2.31 -12.22 29.69
N GLY A 367 1.75 -11.00 29.67
CA GLY A 367 0.34 -10.73 29.95
C GLY A 367 -0.32 -9.89 28.87
N LYS A 368 -1.61 -10.19 28.60
CA LYS A 368 -2.47 -9.40 27.71
C LYS A 368 -3.84 -9.19 28.31
N ARG A 369 -4.25 -7.91 28.36
CA ARG A 369 -5.60 -7.51 28.80
C ARG A 369 -6.29 -6.68 27.71
N TYR A 370 -7.59 -6.86 27.55
CA TYR A 370 -8.48 -6.01 26.76
C TYR A 370 -9.54 -5.44 27.71
N GLY A 371 -9.38 -4.16 28.08
CA GLY A 371 -10.21 -3.56 29.13
C GLY A 371 -10.09 -4.34 30.45
N SER A 372 -11.21 -4.85 30.96
CA SER A 372 -11.25 -5.69 32.19
C SER A 372 -10.93 -7.16 31.96
N SER A 373 -10.96 -7.64 30.73
CA SER A 373 -10.74 -9.06 30.41
C SER A 373 -9.26 -9.39 30.28
N THR A 374 -8.77 -10.34 31.06
CA THR A 374 -7.41 -10.91 30.96
C THR A 374 -7.44 -12.10 30.02
N ILE A 375 -6.65 -12.05 28.94
CA ILE A 375 -6.56 -13.12 27.92
C ILE A 375 -5.31 -13.98 28.14
N LEU A 376 -4.20 -13.34 28.54
CA LEU A 376 -2.95 -14.04 28.88
C LEU A 376 -2.45 -13.55 30.23
N GLU A 377 -1.98 -14.48 31.05
CA GLU A 377 -1.49 -14.16 32.38
C GLU A 377 -0.25 -14.99 32.72
N GLY A 378 0.91 -14.29 32.87
CA GLY A 378 2.14 -14.90 33.33
C GLY A 378 2.66 -16.03 32.43
N VAL A 379 2.62 -15.85 31.10
CA VAL A 379 3.12 -16.86 30.17
C VAL A 379 4.64 -16.80 30.11
N ASP A 380 5.29 -17.91 30.44
CA ASP A 380 6.74 -18.10 30.42
C ASP A 380 7.13 -19.30 29.57
N PHE A 381 8.04 -19.15 28.61
CA PHE A 381 8.66 -20.23 27.86
C PHE A 381 9.89 -19.75 27.08
N ILE A 382 10.71 -20.70 26.62
CA ILE A 382 11.85 -20.45 25.74
C ILE A 382 11.73 -21.39 24.55
N ALA A 383 11.78 -20.86 23.31
CA ALA A 383 11.95 -21.63 22.09
C ALA A 383 13.38 -21.50 21.57
N ARG A 384 13.92 -22.57 21.01
CA ARG A 384 15.34 -22.67 20.62
C ARG A 384 15.49 -22.73 19.09
N GLY A 385 16.68 -22.42 18.62
CA GLY A 385 17.04 -22.67 17.23
C GLY A 385 16.99 -24.17 16.89
N SER A 386 16.60 -24.52 15.69
CA SER A 386 16.36 -25.90 15.22
C SER A 386 15.22 -26.63 15.96
N GLU A 387 14.25 -25.89 16.50
CA GLU A 387 13.11 -26.42 17.23
C GLU A 387 11.79 -26.11 16.49
N ILE A 388 10.86 -27.08 16.46
CA ILE A 388 9.44 -26.85 16.13
C ILE A 388 8.66 -26.95 17.45
N LEU A 389 8.31 -25.79 18.01
CA LEU A 389 7.48 -25.67 19.20
C LEU A 389 6.03 -25.49 18.79
N SER A 390 5.18 -26.50 19.00
CA SER A 390 3.75 -26.39 18.74
C SER A 390 3.00 -25.88 19.97
N ILE A 391 2.16 -24.86 19.76
CA ILE A 391 1.29 -24.29 20.79
C ILE A 391 -0.11 -24.84 20.57
N VAL A 392 -0.58 -25.68 21.49
CA VAL A 392 -1.88 -26.34 21.42
C VAL A 392 -2.78 -25.91 22.58
N GLY A 393 -4.08 -26.14 22.47
CA GLY A 393 -5.05 -25.79 23.52
C GLY A 393 -6.45 -25.58 22.92
N PRO A 394 -7.50 -25.55 23.74
CA PRO A 394 -8.89 -25.38 23.31
C PRO A 394 -9.11 -24.00 22.66
N ASN A 395 -10.28 -23.86 22.02
CA ASN A 395 -10.69 -22.56 21.49
C ASN A 395 -10.86 -21.55 22.64
N GLY A 396 -10.38 -20.32 22.43
CA GLY A 396 -10.38 -19.29 23.48
C GLY A 396 -9.22 -19.38 24.49
N ALA A 397 -8.32 -20.36 24.40
CA ALA A 397 -7.16 -20.47 25.30
C ALA A 397 -6.15 -19.30 25.20
N GLY A 398 -6.24 -18.44 24.17
CA GLY A 398 -5.35 -17.29 23.97
C GLY A 398 -4.23 -17.51 22.95
N LYS A 399 -4.21 -18.62 22.20
CA LYS A 399 -3.13 -18.99 21.26
C LYS A 399 -2.82 -17.89 20.22
N THR A 400 -3.82 -17.45 19.47
CA THR A 400 -3.65 -16.37 18.46
C THR A 400 -3.25 -15.04 19.11
N THR A 401 -3.75 -14.75 20.33
CA THR A 401 -3.35 -13.58 21.10
C THR A 401 -1.87 -13.66 21.50
N LEU A 402 -1.41 -14.85 21.92
CA LEU A 402 0.00 -15.09 22.20
C LEU A 402 0.86 -14.82 20.98
N MET A 403 0.51 -15.36 19.80
CA MET A 403 1.21 -15.11 18.55
C MET A 403 1.25 -13.63 18.18
N ARG A 404 0.16 -12.88 18.43
CA ARG A 404 0.15 -11.42 18.22
C ARG A 404 1.15 -10.72 19.14
N CYS A 405 1.17 -11.08 20.43
CA CYS A 405 2.11 -10.51 21.39
C CYS A 405 3.59 -10.82 21.09
N LEU A 406 3.88 -11.98 20.48
CA LEU A 406 5.23 -12.37 20.07
C LEU A 406 5.71 -11.64 18.80
N SER A 407 4.79 -11.28 17.91
CA SER A 407 5.10 -10.68 16.61
C SER A 407 4.86 -9.16 16.55
N SER A 408 4.37 -8.55 17.65
CA SER A 408 4.16 -7.10 17.77
C SER A 408 4.39 -6.66 19.21
N GLY A 409 5.35 -5.80 19.41
CA GLY A 409 5.68 -5.26 20.75
C GLY A 409 4.57 -4.39 21.34
N THR A 410 3.69 -3.83 20.51
CA THR A 410 2.58 -2.95 20.95
C THR A 410 1.37 -3.73 21.45
N GLU A 411 1.29 -5.05 21.21
CA GLU A 411 0.12 -5.84 21.54
C GLU A 411 0.09 -6.30 23.00
N ARG A 412 1.23 -6.47 23.66
CA ARG A 412 1.30 -6.94 25.05
C ARG A 412 0.97 -5.87 26.08
N SER A 413 0.41 -6.29 27.21
CA SER A 413 0.12 -5.41 28.36
C SER A 413 1.18 -5.51 29.45
N ALA A 414 1.86 -6.66 29.58
CA ALA A 414 2.89 -6.92 30.59
C ALA A 414 3.90 -7.95 30.06
N GLY A 415 5.03 -8.07 30.75
CA GLY A 415 6.09 -9.04 30.47
C GLY A 415 7.05 -8.61 29.37
N THR A 416 8.07 -9.43 29.12
CA THR A 416 9.12 -9.20 28.14
C THR A 416 9.20 -10.34 27.13
N VAL A 417 9.50 -9.99 25.89
CA VAL A 417 9.76 -10.94 24.80
C VAL A 417 11.07 -10.54 24.14
N SER A 418 11.98 -11.48 23.99
CA SER A 418 13.23 -11.26 23.26
C SER A 418 13.41 -12.29 22.15
N VAL A 419 14.01 -11.84 21.04
CA VAL A 419 14.39 -12.66 19.89
C VAL A 419 15.91 -12.63 19.77
N TYR A 420 16.57 -13.78 19.88
CA TYR A 420 18.03 -13.91 19.96
C TYR A 420 18.67 -12.87 20.90
N GLY A 421 18.08 -12.72 22.09
CA GLY A 421 18.54 -11.78 23.12
C GLY A 421 18.14 -10.31 22.92
N ALA A 422 17.65 -9.93 21.74
CA ALA A 422 17.14 -8.58 21.49
C ALA A 422 15.71 -8.43 22.02
N ASP A 423 15.47 -7.55 23.00
CA ASP A 423 14.10 -7.26 23.46
C ASP A 423 13.30 -6.57 22.35
N ILE A 424 12.15 -7.14 22.01
CA ILE A 424 11.28 -6.52 21.03
C ILE A 424 10.55 -5.28 21.55
N GLY A 425 10.61 -4.99 22.85
CA GLY A 425 10.11 -3.76 23.47
C GLY A 425 8.70 -3.39 23.00
N ARG A 426 8.54 -2.19 22.47
CA ARG A 426 7.34 -1.71 21.80
C ARG A 426 7.53 -1.61 20.28
N LEU A 427 8.40 -2.43 19.71
CA LEU A 427 8.68 -2.40 18.29
C LEU A 427 7.43 -2.74 17.45
N SER A 428 7.30 -2.05 16.34
CA SER A 428 6.27 -2.35 15.33
C SER A 428 6.60 -3.65 14.57
N PRO A 429 5.61 -4.32 13.94
CA PRO A 429 5.86 -5.56 13.21
C PRO A 429 6.96 -5.44 12.14
N TYR A 430 7.03 -4.32 11.41
CA TYR A 430 8.08 -4.12 10.40
C TYR A 430 9.50 -4.10 11.02
N SER A 431 9.65 -3.59 12.24
CA SER A 431 10.92 -3.58 12.96
C SER A 431 11.26 -4.96 13.50
N ILE A 432 10.27 -5.72 13.95
CA ILE A 432 10.44 -7.10 14.42
C ILE A 432 10.84 -8.02 13.26
N THR A 433 10.27 -7.83 12.08
CA THR A 433 10.71 -8.52 10.86
C THR A 433 12.20 -8.25 10.58
N ALA A 434 12.71 -7.06 10.93
CA ALA A 434 14.14 -6.75 10.82
C ALA A 434 15.03 -7.58 11.75
N LEU A 435 14.49 -8.11 12.84
CA LEU A 435 15.18 -9.05 13.73
C LEU A 435 15.15 -10.51 13.24
N GLY A 436 14.70 -10.75 12.01
CA GLY A 436 14.63 -12.11 11.44
C GLY A 436 13.36 -12.88 11.82
N VAL A 437 12.27 -12.20 12.19
CA VAL A 437 10.99 -12.83 12.49
C VAL A 437 10.09 -12.82 11.26
N GLY A 438 9.62 -14.00 10.83
CA GLY A 438 8.60 -14.18 9.81
C GLY A 438 7.27 -14.62 10.44
N ARG A 439 6.13 -14.16 9.91
CA ARG A 439 4.80 -14.55 10.41
C ARG A 439 3.82 -14.84 9.29
N SER A 440 3.09 -15.96 9.40
CA SER A 440 1.86 -16.22 8.66
C SER A 440 0.61 -15.90 9.49
N PHE A 441 -0.54 -15.80 8.84
CA PHE A 441 -1.80 -15.47 9.49
C PHE A 441 -2.77 -16.67 9.44
N GLN A 442 -3.72 -16.74 10.38
CA GLN A 442 -4.75 -17.76 10.41
C GLN A 442 -5.60 -17.73 9.13
N THR A 443 -6.06 -16.56 8.70
CA THR A 443 -6.68 -16.37 7.38
C THR A 443 -5.62 -16.02 6.36
N THR A 444 -5.67 -16.66 5.19
CA THR A 444 -4.71 -16.40 4.11
C THR A 444 -4.69 -14.92 3.75
N SER A 445 -3.54 -14.29 3.92
CA SER A 445 -3.34 -12.86 3.78
C SER A 445 -2.39 -12.58 2.62
N LEU A 446 -2.94 -12.41 1.42
CA LEU A 446 -2.22 -12.18 0.17
C LEU A 446 -2.64 -10.86 -0.46
N PHE A 447 -2.12 -10.59 -1.64
CA PHE A 447 -2.44 -9.46 -2.49
C PHE A 447 -3.16 -9.99 -3.74
N ASP A 448 -4.47 -9.85 -3.79
CA ASP A 448 -5.35 -10.52 -4.75
C ASP A 448 -5.07 -10.15 -6.21
N THR A 449 -4.73 -8.89 -6.49
CA THR A 449 -4.49 -8.41 -7.86
C THR A 449 -3.03 -8.55 -8.30
N LEU A 450 -2.14 -8.92 -7.40
CA LEU A 450 -0.74 -9.15 -7.73
C LEU A 450 -0.51 -10.59 -8.19
N THR A 451 0.43 -10.77 -9.12
CA THR A 451 0.85 -12.09 -9.56
C THR A 451 1.71 -12.80 -8.50
N VAL A 452 1.80 -14.13 -8.59
CA VAL A 452 2.68 -14.94 -7.71
C VAL A 452 4.10 -14.36 -7.65
N ALA A 453 4.67 -14.04 -8.81
CA ALA A 453 6.01 -13.45 -8.88
C ALA A 453 6.10 -12.07 -8.21
N GLU A 454 5.07 -11.24 -8.32
CA GLU A 454 5.02 -9.93 -7.67
C GLU A 454 4.89 -10.06 -6.16
N CYS A 455 4.05 -10.99 -5.66
CA CYS A 455 3.93 -11.29 -4.24
C CYS A 455 5.28 -11.74 -3.64
N LEU A 456 5.97 -12.67 -4.29
CA LEU A 456 7.28 -13.14 -3.85
C LEU A 456 8.34 -12.03 -3.90
N ARG A 457 8.29 -11.17 -4.92
CA ARG A 457 9.21 -10.03 -5.04
C ARG A 457 8.97 -8.99 -3.93
N LEU A 458 7.73 -8.71 -3.57
CA LEU A 458 7.39 -7.83 -2.44
C LEU A 458 8.05 -8.31 -1.15
N ALA A 459 8.05 -9.60 -0.88
CA ALA A 459 8.72 -10.16 0.28
C ALA A 459 10.24 -9.92 0.27
N ARG A 460 10.85 -9.80 -0.91
CA ARG A 460 12.29 -9.51 -1.06
C ARG A 460 12.65 -8.04 -0.94
N PHE A 461 11.69 -7.11 -0.99
CA PHE A 461 11.99 -5.66 -1.00
C PHE A 461 12.66 -5.14 0.27
N ARG A 462 12.56 -5.86 1.37
CA ARG A 462 13.37 -5.57 2.55
C ARG A 462 14.88 -5.75 2.28
N LEU A 463 15.26 -6.80 1.55
CA LEU A 463 16.64 -7.15 1.23
C LEU A 463 17.10 -6.52 -0.09
N GLN A 464 16.18 -6.36 -1.04
CA GLN A 464 16.42 -5.82 -2.37
C GLN A 464 15.50 -4.63 -2.60
N ARG A 465 16.02 -3.41 -2.57
CA ARG A 465 15.20 -2.18 -2.69
C ARG A 465 14.43 -2.17 -4.02
N PRO A 466 13.12 -1.83 -4.00
CA PRO A 466 12.31 -1.75 -5.20
C PRO A 466 12.82 -0.65 -6.13
N ALA A 467 12.83 -0.92 -7.43
CA ALA A 467 13.19 0.08 -8.43
C ALA A 467 12.03 1.07 -8.65
N PHE A 468 12.32 2.38 -8.69
CA PHE A 468 11.31 3.45 -8.83
C PHE A 468 10.79 3.62 -10.26
N TRP A 469 11.61 3.31 -11.27
CA TRP A 469 11.30 3.65 -12.67
C TRP A 469 11.26 2.44 -13.60
N ARG A 470 11.57 1.25 -13.10
CA ARG A 470 11.58 0.02 -13.90
C ARG A 470 10.98 -1.14 -13.12
N ARG A 471 10.58 -2.16 -13.84
CA ARG A 471 10.16 -3.45 -13.30
C ARG A 471 11.28 -4.44 -13.52
N ASP A 472 11.78 -5.04 -12.46
CA ASP A 472 12.74 -6.13 -12.57
C ASP A 472 11.99 -7.41 -13.00
N GLN A 473 12.57 -8.14 -13.94
CA GLN A 473 12.03 -9.42 -14.40
C GLN A 473 12.69 -10.62 -13.71
N ARG A 474 13.77 -10.39 -12.96
CA ARG A 474 14.45 -11.43 -12.21
C ARG A 474 13.80 -11.57 -10.83
N LEU A 475 13.50 -12.80 -10.47
CA LEU A 475 13.03 -13.16 -9.14
C LEU A 475 14.07 -14.06 -8.49
N VAL A 476 14.79 -13.51 -7.51
CA VAL A 476 15.83 -14.22 -6.76
C VAL A 476 15.23 -14.69 -5.45
N LEU A 477 15.11 -16.01 -5.26
CA LEU A 477 14.53 -16.61 -4.05
C LEU A 477 15.57 -17.39 -3.25
N PRO A 478 15.50 -17.36 -1.91
CA PRO A 478 16.31 -18.25 -1.07
C PRO A 478 15.90 -19.71 -1.25
N PRO A 479 16.80 -20.67 -0.94
CA PRO A 479 16.52 -22.10 -1.09
C PRO A 479 15.24 -22.57 -0.40
N ALA A 480 14.93 -22.04 0.79
CA ALA A 480 13.72 -22.33 1.55
C ALA A 480 12.43 -21.98 0.77
N ALA A 481 12.34 -20.74 0.29
CA ALA A 481 11.18 -20.29 -0.49
C ALA A 481 11.08 -21.02 -1.84
N MET A 482 12.23 -21.27 -2.50
CA MET A 482 12.27 -21.99 -3.77
C MET A 482 11.72 -23.41 -3.63
N ARG A 483 12.06 -24.13 -2.56
CA ARG A 483 11.53 -25.48 -2.30
C ARG A 483 10.01 -25.49 -2.21
N VAL A 484 9.41 -24.53 -1.49
CA VAL A 484 7.94 -24.42 -1.40
C VAL A 484 7.35 -24.13 -2.78
N VAL A 485 7.91 -23.17 -3.52
CA VAL A 485 7.40 -22.75 -4.85
C VAL A 485 7.40 -23.92 -5.83
N VAL A 486 8.49 -24.70 -5.89
CA VAL A 486 8.61 -25.87 -6.80
C VAL A 486 7.73 -27.03 -6.33
N ALA A 487 7.74 -27.36 -5.04
CA ALA A 487 6.96 -28.46 -4.48
C ALA A 487 5.45 -28.31 -4.64
N THR A 488 4.95 -27.05 -4.71
CA THR A 488 3.54 -26.74 -4.88
C THR A 488 3.17 -26.28 -6.29
N ALA A 489 4.08 -26.45 -7.26
CA ALA A 489 3.93 -26.06 -8.68
C ALA A 489 3.56 -24.58 -8.89
N LEU A 490 3.92 -23.70 -7.96
CA LEU A 490 3.76 -22.24 -8.11
C LEU A 490 4.74 -21.65 -9.13
N ASP A 491 5.86 -22.32 -9.39
CA ASP A 491 6.83 -21.97 -10.43
C ASP A 491 6.20 -21.94 -11.83
N THR A 492 5.21 -22.78 -12.08
CA THR A 492 4.46 -22.81 -13.36
C THR A 492 3.40 -21.70 -13.46
N GLN A 493 3.07 -21.04 -12.34
CA GLN A 493 2.00 -20.05 -12.22
C GLN A 493 2.50 -18.65 -11.83
N LEU A 494 3.77 -18.34 -12.05
CA LEU A 494 4.39 -17.07 -11.65
C LEU A 494 3.67 -15.82 -12.17
N THR A 495 3.00 -15.91 -13.30
CA THR A 495 2.24 -14.82 -13.93
C THR A 495 0.76 -14.80 -13.58
N THR A 496 0.28 -15.80 -12.84
CA THR A 496 -1.11 -15.89 -12.39
C THR A 496 -1.33 -14.95 -11.20
N GLU A 497 -2.44 -14.21 -11.19
CA GLU A 497 -2.84 -13.38 -10.06
C GLU A 497 -3.22 -14.26 -8.85
N ALA A 498 -2.87 -13.82 -7.64
CA ALA A 498 -3.08 -14.59 -6.42
C ALA A 498 -4.55 -14.95 -6.17
N ARG A 499 -5.50 -14.10 -6.61
CA ARG A 499 -6.94 -14.39 -6.49
C ARG A 499 -7.37 -15.66 -7.24
N HIS A 500 -6.67 -16.05 -8.32
CA HIS A 500 -7.02 -17.20 -9.14
C HIS A 500 -6.37 -18.52 -8.68
N LEU A 501 -5.56 -18.49 -7.65
CA LEU A 501 -4.94 -19.67 -7.06
C LEU A 501 -5.96 -20.49 -6.25
N SER A 502 -5.74 -21.81 -6.18
CA SER A 502 -6.46 -22.68 -5.24
C SER A 502 -6.14 -22.30 -3.79
N HIS A 503 -6.96 -22.75 -2.83
CA HIS A 503 -6.75 -22.45 -1.42
C HIS A 503 -5.39 -22.98 -0.92
N GLY A 504 -5.02 -24.19 -1.29
CA GLY A 504 -3.71 -24.78 -0.96
C GLY A 504 -2.55 -23.98 -1.57
N GLN A 505 -2.67 -23.58 -2.83
CA GLN A 505 -1.65 -22.75 -3.48
C GLN A 505 -1.53 -21.34 -2.85
N LYS A 506 -2.63 -20.76 -2.39
CA LYS A 506 -2.60 -19.49 -1.63
C LYS A 506 -1.83 -19.63 -0.32
N ARG A 507 -2.06 -20.73 0.41
CA ARG A 507 -1.30 -21.03 1.64
C ARG A 507 0.18 -21.27 1.35
N ALA A 508 0.49 -22.02 0.30
CA ALA A 508 1.86 -22.25 -0.12
C ALA A 508 2.56 -20.94 -0.53
N LEU A 509 1.87 -20.06 -1.27
CA LEU A 509 2.39 -18.74 -1.63
C LEU A 509 2.64 -17.89 -0.38
N GLU A 510 1.74 -17.89 0.59
CA GLU A 510 1.92 -17.16 1.84
C GLU A 510 3.17 -17.65 2.60
N LEU A 511 3.35 -18.97 2.71
CA LEU A 511 4.53 -19.57 3.34
C LEU A 511 5.81 -19.21 2.55
N ALA A 512 5.78 -19.33 1.22
CA ALA A 512 6.92 -18.97 0.37
C ALA A 512 7.30 -17.48 0.50
N MET A 513 6.32 -16.57 0.64
CA MET A 513 6.58 -15.15 0.89
C MET A 513 7.25 -14.91 2.24
N VAL A 514 6.83 -15.61 3.29
CA VAL A 514 7.45 -15.48 4.61
C VAL A 514 8.88 -16.03 4.59
N LEU A 515 9.09 -17.18 3.96
CA LEU A 515 10.43 -17.78 3.79
C LEU A 515 11.35 -16.94 2.89
N ALA A 516 10.77 -16.18 1.94
CA ALA A 516 11.55 -15.26 1.11
C ALA A 516 12.16 -14.08 1.90
N LEU A 517 11.71 -13.82 3.13
CA LEU A 517 12.34 -12.88 4.06
C LEU A 517 13.63 -13.41 4.70
N GLU A 518 13.96 -14.68 4.51
CA GLU A 518 15.04 -15.39 5.20
C GLU A 518 14.93 -15.29 6.73
N PRO A 519 13.79 -15.72 7.32
CA PRO A 519 13.59 -15.60 8.76
C PRO A 519 14.45 -16.60 9.54
N GLN A 520 14.87 -16.21 10.75
CA GLN A 520 15.49 -17.09 11.74
C GLN A 520 14.43 -17.68 12.71
N VAL A 521 13.33 -16.95 12.89
CA VAL A 521 12.16 -17.37 13.68
C VAL A 521 10.91 -17.29 12.81
N LEU A 522 10.12 -18.36 12.77
CA LEU A 522 8.92 -18.46 11.96
C LEU A 522 7.69 -18.69 12.86
N PHE A 523 6.74 -17.77 12.81
CA PHE A 523 5.46 -17.89 13.49
C PHE A 523 4.37 -18.31 12.50
N LEU A 524 3.75 -19.47 12.72
CA LEU A 524 2.72 -20.04 11.87
C LEU A 524 1.43 -20.21 12.68
N ASP A 525 0.33 -19.62 12.20
CA ASP A 525 -0.99 -19.72 12.82
C ASP A 525 -1.91 -20.52 11.90
N GLU A 526 -2.17 -21.80 12.26
CA GLU A 526 -2.96 -22.80 11.54
C GLU A 526 -2.57 -22.91 10.03
N PRO A 527 -1.29 -23.15 9.69
CA PRO A 527 -0.84 -23.14 8.29
C PRO A 527 -1.45 -24.26 7.44
N THR A 528 -2.02 -25.31 8.06
CA THR A 528 -2.61 -26.45 7.36
C THR A 528 -4.13 -26.40 7.24
N ALA A 529 -4.78 -25.35 7.76
CA ALA A 529 -6.22 -25.21 7.69
C ALA A 529 -6.74 -25.20 6.24
N GLY A 530 -7.69 -26.09 5.94
CA GLY A 530 -8.30 -26.22 4.60
C GLY A 530 -7.43 -26.92 3.55
N LEU A 531 -6.30 -27.51 3.92
CA LEU A 531 -5.43 -28.30 3.04
C LEU A 531 -5.84 -29.77 2.99
N THR A 532 -5.60 -30.40 1.84
CA THR A 532 -5.68 -31.86 1.70
C THR A 532 -4.59 -32.55 2.53
N LYS A 533 -4.77 -33.84 2.82
CA LYS A 533 -3.76 -34.63 3.56
C LYS A 533 -2.39 -34.59 2.88
N GLN A 534 -2.34 -34.66 1.54
CA GLN A 534 -1.10 -34.61 0.78
C GLN A 534 -0.39 -33.27 0.91
N GLU A 535 -1.11 -32.17 0.75
CA GLU A 535 -0.55 -30.81 0.89
C GLU A 535 -0.04 -30.57 2.32
N ARG A 536 -0.74 -31.06 3.34
CA ARG A 536 -0.35 -30.97 4.74
C ARG A 536 0.95 -31.71 5.01
N THR A 537 1.05 -32.98 4.57
CA THR A 537 2.28 -33.78 4.70
C THR A 537 3.46 -33.12 3.99
N LEU A 538 3.23 -32.54 2.81
CA LEU A 538 4.24 -31.81 2.06
C LEU A 538 4.76 -30.58 2.85
N ILE A 539 3.86 -29.74 3.37
CA ILE A 539 4.24 -28.58 4.18
C ILE A 539 4.99 -29.02 5.45
N GLY A 540 4.50 -30.05 6.13
CA GLY A 540 5.15 -30.60 7.32
C GLY A 540 6.58 -31.06 7.03
N SER A 541 6.80 -31.82 5.95
CA SER A 541 8.12 -32.28 5.56
C SER A 541 9.09 -31.12 5.22
N ILE A 542 8.58 -30.07 4.57
CA ILE A 542 9.36 -28.86 4.28
C ILE A 542 9.76 -28.16 5.58
N LEU A 543 8.84 -27.97 6.54
CA LEU A 543 9.14 -27.31 7.81
C LEU A 543 10.19 -28.08 8.60
N VAL A 544 10.06 -29.41 8.71
CA VAL A 544 11.05 -30.27 9.39
C VAL A 544 12.42 -30.19 8.71
N ASP A 545 12.47 -30.22 7.39
CA ASP A 545 13.73 -30.12 6.65
C ASP A 545 14.41 -28.76 6.85
N LEU A 546 13.64 -27.65 6.81
CA LEU A 546 14.13 -26.30 7.05
C LEU A 546 14.67 -26.12 8.46
N THR A 547 13.93 -26.61 9.47
CA THR A 547 14.34 -26.53 10.87
C THR A 547 15.67 -27.25 11.11
N ARG A 548 15.88 -28.40 10.46
CA ARG A 548 17.11 -29.18 10.60
C ARG A 548 18.30 -28.57 9.84
N ARG A 549 18.08 -28.05 8.64
CA ARG A 549 19.17 -27.55 7.75
C ARG A 549 19.55 -26.11 7.99
N GLU A 550 18.59 -25.27 8.34
CA GLU A 550 18.77 -23.81 8.38
C GLU A 550 18.71 -23.26 9.83
N ALA A 551 18.75 -24.16 10.85
CA ALA A 551 18.61 -23.80 12.27
C ALA A 551 17.38 -22.96 12.59
N LEU A 552 16.33 -23.03 11.77
CA LEU A 552 15.10 -22.26 11.88
C LEU A 552 14.34 -22.64 13.17
N CYS A 553 13.95 -21.66 13.98
CA CYS A 553 13.02 -21.85 15.08
C CYS A 553 11.59 -21.64 14.56
N VAL A 554 10.72 -22.64 14.72
CA VAL A 554 9.32 -22.57 14.29
C VAL A 554 8.40 -22.62 15.50
N LEU A 555 7.56 -21.61 15.67
CA LEU A 555 6.44 -21.61 16.61
C LEU A 555 5.15 -21.82 15.80
N LEU A 556 4.45 -22.89 16.09
CA LEU A 556 3.30 -23.36 15.32
C LEU A 556 2.05 -23.42 16.20
N ILE A 557 0.94 -22.80 15.78
CA ILE A 557 -0.38 -23.06 16.33
C ILE A 557 -1.09 -24.01 15.37
N GLU A 558 -1.57 -25.15 15.89
CA GLU A 558 -2.36 -26.10 15.12
C GLU A 558 -3.41 -26.80 16.00
N HIS A 559 -4.48 -27.23 15.36
CA HIS A 559 -5.57 -27.97 15.98
C HIS A 559 -5.50 -29.47 15.68
N ASP A 560 -4.82 -29.85 14.62
CA ASP A 560 -4.64 -31.24 14.21
C ASP A 560 -3.49 -31.88 15.01
N LEU A 561 -3.86 -32.64 16.01
CA LEU A 561 -2.90 -33.31 16.87
C LEU A 561 -2.10 -34.41 16.16
N GLU A 562 -2.63 -35.02 15.09
CA GLU A 562 -1.89 -35.97 14.26
C GLU A 562 -0.72 -35.28 13.57
N PHE A 563 -0.99 -34.15 12.91
CA PHE A 563 0.03 -33.34 12.28
C PHE A 563 1.07 -32.79 13.27
N VAL A 564 0.60 -32.30 14.43
CA VAL A 564 1.50 -31.82 15.49
C VAL A 564 2.44 -32.94 15.97
N ARG A 565 1.94 -34.18 16.15
CA ARG A 565 2.78 -35.33 16.53
C ARG A 565 3.85 -35.69 15.50
N GLU A 566 3.53 -35.52 14.22
CA GLU A 566 4.47 -35.85 13.12
C GLU A 566 5.65 -34.89 13.02
N ILE A 567 5.43 -33.58 13.26
CA ILE A 567 6.44 -32.57 12.95
C ILE A 567 7.08 -31.89 14.15
N SER A 568 6.40 -31.87 15.32
CA SER A 568 6.86 -31.11 16.49
C SER A 568 8.02 -31.79 17.20
N THR A 569 8.93 -30.96 17.71
CA THR A 569 9.97 -31.42 18.66
C THR A 569 9.51 -31.27 20.11
N ARG A 570 8.63 -30.28 20.37
CA ARG A 570 8.11 -29.96 21.70
C ARG A 570 6.72 -29.33 21.58
N ILE A 571 5.89 -29.50 22.60
CA ILE A 571 4.52 -29.00 22.66
C ILE A 571 4.33 -28.13 23.91
N LEU A 572 3.77 -26.93 23.73
CA LEU A 572 3.30 -26.04 24.78
C LEU A 572 1.77 -26.09 24.83
N VAL A 573 1.20 -26.50 25.92
CA VAL A 573 -0.25 -26.52 26.13
C VAL A 573 -0.69 -25.24 26.80
N LEU A 574 -1.54 -24.45 26.10
CA LEU A 574 -2.14 -23.25 26.64
C LEU A 574 -3.58 -23.49 27.05
N HIS A 575 -3.92 -23.11 28.27
CA HIS A 575 -5.30 -23.22 28.80
C HIS A 575 -5.65 -21.97 29.61
N GLN A 576 -6.78 -21.35 29.29
CA GLN A 576 -7.27 -20.13 29.97
C GLN A 576 -6.20 -19.01 30.12
N GLY A 577 -5.37 -18.81 29.10
CA GLY A 577 -4.34 -17.78 29.09
C GLY A 577 -3.05 -18.11 29.86
N LYS A 578 -2.90 -19.33 30.39
CA LYS A 578 -1.71 -19.79 31.13
C LYS A 578 -1.07 -21.00 30.44
N VAL A 579 0.23 -21.19 30.65
CA VAL A 579 0.93 -22.42 30.26
C VAL A 579 0.56 -23.50 31.26
N LEU A 580 -0.06 -24.56 30.75
CA LEU A 580 -0.46 -25.72 31.57
C LEU A 580 0.63 -26.78 31.61
N LEU A 581 1.22 -27.06 30.44
CA LEU A 581 2.24 -28.08 30.27
C LEU A 581 3.19 -27.66 29.18
N ASP A 582 4.48 -27.90 29.35
CA ASP A 582 5.54 -27.63 28.39
C ASP A 582 6.49 -28.85 28.41
N GLY A 583 6.47 -29.65 27.35
CA GLY A 583 7.22 -30.92 27.35
C GLY A 583 7.35 -31.57 25.98
N SER A 584 7.95 -32.73 25.92
CA SER A 584 8.07 -33.54 24.72
C SER A 584 6.69 -33.96 24.17
N VAL A 585 6.65 -34.28 22.87
CA VAL A 585 5.42 -34.75 22.21
C VAL A 585 4.80 -35.94 22.98
N GLN A 586 5.64 -36.86 23.46
CA GLN A 586 5.18 -38.07 24.17
C GLN A 586 4.56 -37.72 25.53
N GLU A 587 5.23 -36.88 26.33
CA GLU A 587 4.71 -36.43 27.64
C GLU A 587 3.36 -35.72 27.53
N VAL A 588 3.18 -34.87 26.52
CA VAL A 588 1.93 -34.13 26.33
C VAL A 588 0.79 -35.04 25.85
N VAL A 589 1.07 -35.95 24.92
CA VAL A 589 0.05 -36.91 24.40
C VAL A 589 -0.41 -37.92 25.45
N GLU A 590 0.48 -38.34 26.35
CA GLU A 590 0.19 -39.27 27.42
C GLU A 590 -0.47 -38.61 28.64
N SER A 591 -0.41 -37.27 28.76
CA SER A 591 -0.97 -36.53 29.90
C SER A 591 -2.48 -36.65 30.00
N GLU A 592 -2.97 -37.18 31.15
CA GLU A 592 -4.40 -37.28 31.44
C GLU A 592 -5.08 -35.91 31.50
N ILE A 593 -4.38 -34.87 31.98
CA ILE A 593 -4.87 -33.49 32.06
C ILE A 593 -5.15 -32.95 30.64
N VAL A 594 -4.24 -33.17 29.71
CA VAL A 594 -4.41 -32.73 28.34
C VAL A 594 -5.58 -33.48 27.66
N ARG A 595 -5.67 -34.80 27.86
CA ARG A 595 -6.79 -35.62 27.35
C ARG A 595 -8.13 -35.14 27.88
N SER A 596 -8.24 -34.84 29.18
CA SER A 596 -9.49 -34.38 29.81
C SER A 596 -9.93 -33.00 29.28
N ILE A 597 -8.99 -32.09 29.00
CA ILE A 597 -9.27 -30.77 28.43
C ILE A 597 -9.83 -30.89 27.00
N TYR A 598 -9.24 -31.77 26.18
CA TYR A 598 -9.71 -31.98 24.81
C TYR A 598 -10.99 -32.83 24.74
N ALA A 599 -11.23 -33.70 25.71
CA ALA A 599 -12.48 -34.48 25.82
C ALA A 599 -13.65 -33.66 26.42
N GLY A 600 -13.43 -32.44 26.87
CA GLY A 600 -14.47 -31.55 27.43
C GLY A 600 -14.93 -31.94 28.86
N HIS A 601 -14.14 -32.68 29.64
CA HIS A 601 -14.51 -33.23 30.94
C HIS A 601 -13.81 -32.56 32.14
N VAL A 602 -13.32 -31.32 32.03
CA VAL A 602 -12.76 -30.61 33.19
C VAL A 602 -13.86 -29.86 33.94
N LYS A 603 -14.35 -30.44 35.06
CA LYS A 603 -14.94 -29.64 36.15
C LYS A 603 -13.80 -28.85 36.81
N PRO A 604 -13.96 -27.54 37.11
CA PRO A 604 -13.00 -26.83 37.94
C PRO A 604 -13.02 -27.45 39.34
N GLU A 605 -11.86 -27.88 39.86
CA GLU A 605 -11.72 -28.16 41.29
C GLU A 605 -11.92 -26.83 42.05
N THR A 606 -13.13 -26.61 42.51
CA THR A 606 -13.38 -25.65 43.58
C THR A 606 -12.75 -26.20 44.84
N GLY A 607 -11.58 -25.67 45.18
CA GLY A 607 -10.97 -25.89 46.49
C GLY A 607 -11.87 -25.30 47.58
N GLU A 608 -12.87 -26.03 48.01
CA GLU A 608 -13.51 -25.83 49.32
C GLU A 608 -12.65 -26.47 50.39
N THR A 609 -11.78 -25.68 51.01
CA THR A 609 -11.25 -25.98 52.34
C THR A 609 -12.41 -25.82 53.32
N ARG A 610 -13.01 -26.93 53.74
CA ARG A 610 -13.87 -26.95 54.95
C ARG A 610 -12.98 -26.67 56.16
N LEU A 611 -13.29 -25.62 56.87
CA LEU A 611 -13.30 -25.55 58.33
C LEU A 611 -14.41 -24.59 58.74
#